data_1050ae32d23bfa1f2908815942782899
#
_entry.id   1050ae32d23bfa1f2908815942782899
#
_cell.length_a   1.000
_cell.length_b   1.000
_cell.length_c   1.000
_cell.angle_alpha   90.00
_cell.angle_beta   90.00
_cell.angle_gamma   90.00
#
_symmetry.space_group_name_H-M   'P 1'
#
loop_
_entity.id
_entity.type
_entity.pdbx_description
1 polymer ?
#
loop_
_entity_poly.entity_id
_entity_poly.type
_entity_poly.pdbx_seq_one_letter_code
_entity_poly.pdbx_strand_id
1 'polypeptide(L)'
;DNVEDFWNELETSLKYLKTDYLDLYQFHNPKTVPKLGDETGLYEAMLEAKDNGQINHIGITFHKYSLAKQAIESGLYETLQYPFSYLTGEKELELVKLCEDTDMGFIAMKAMGGGLIKNSKASYAFMEDFKNVLPIWGIQKESELDEFLSYQNKTIKLDSTLIKDIEKDKEELGDNFCRGCGYCLPCREGIEIFSAARMSLWIRRFPTEPCLSEEYQE
;
A
#
# COMPACT_ATOMS: atom_id res chain seq x y z
N ASP A 1 -9.70 1.33 -19.21
CA ASP A 1 -10.16 0.32 -18.23
C ASP A 1 -11.49 -0.28 -18.74
N ASN A 2 -11.42 -1.39 -19.43
CA ASN A 2 -12.54 -2.18 -19.96
C ASN A 2 -12.22 -3.67 -19.79
N VAL A 3 -13.18 -4.54 -20.11
CA VAL A 3 -13.04 -6.00 -19.97
C VAL A 3 -11.93 -6.57 -20.87
N GLU A 4 -11.71 -6.01 -22.05
CA GLU A 4 -10.63 -6.45 -22.95
C GLU A 4 -9.25 -6.15 -22.36
N ASP A 5 -9.05 -4.94 -21.81
CA ASP A 5 -7.82 -4.58 -21.11
C ASP A 5 -7.59 -5.49 -19.91
N PHE A 6 -8.63 -5.80 -19.13
CA PHE A 6 -8.55 -6.71 -17.98
C PHE A 6 -7.98 -8.08 -18.37
N TRP A 7 -8.52 -8.70 -19.42
CA TRP A 7 -8.04 -10.00 -19.87
C TRP A 7 -6.61 -9.95 -20.40
N ASN A 8 -6.28 -8.92 -21.17
CA ASN A 8 -4.93 -8.72 -21.70
C ASN A 8 -3.89 -8.54 -20.56
N GLU A 9 -4.24 -7.81 -19.51
CA GLU A 9 -3.37 -7.60 -18.34
C GLU A 9 -3.20 -8.87 -17.51
N LEU A 10 -4.28 -9.64 -17.30
CA LEU A 10 -4.22 -10.91 -16.58
C LEU A 10 -3.36 -11.94 -17.35
N GLU A 11 -3.62 -12.14 -18.64
CA GLU A 11 -2.85 -13.06 -19.49
C GLU A 11 -1.37 -12.65 -19.55
N THR A 12 -1.10 -11.35 -19.64
CA THR A 12 0.27 -10.80 -19.62
C THR A 12 0.95 -11.13 -18.29
N SER A 13 0.26 -10.94 -17.17
CA SER A 13 0.78 -11.25 -15.84
C SER A 13 1.12 -12.75 -15.70
N LEU A 14 0.20 -13.63 -16.06
CA LEU A 14 0.41 -15.08 -16.03
C LEU A 14 1.61 -15.50 -16.89
N LYS A 15 1.71 -14.95 -18.11
CA LYS A 15 2.81 -15.23 -19.03
C LYS A 15 4.18 -14.79 -18.46
N TYR A 16 4.27 -13.57 -17.91
CA TYR A 16 5.54 -13.07 -17.38
C TYR A 16 5.96 -13.78 -16.11
N LEU A 17 5.01 -14.13 -15.24
CA LEU A 17 5.26 -14.88 -14.01
C LEU A 17 5.50 -16.37 -14.28
N LYS A 18 5.20 -16.85 -15.51
CA LYS A 18 5.32 -18.26 -15.91
C LYS A 18 4.51 -19.20 -15.03
N THR A 19 3.29 -18.80 -14.75
CA THR A 19 2.31 -19.56 -13.96
C THR A 19 0.98 -19.56 -14.68
N ASP A 20 0.11 -20.50 -14.35
CA ASP A 20 -1.26 -20.62 -14.89
C ASP A 20 -2.32 -20.03 -13.94
N TYR A 21 -1.91 -19.61 -12.72
CA TYR A 21 -2.81 -18.97 -11.78
C TYR A 21 -2.08 -17.91 -10.92
N LEU A 22 -2.86 -17.01 -10.29
CA LEU A 22 -2.43 -16.06 -9.28
C LEU A 22 -3.20 -16.32 -7.99
N ASP A 23 -2.50 -16.30 -6.84
CA ASP A 23 -3.18 -16.45 -5.55
C ASP A 23 -4.10 -15.26 -5.27
N LEU A 24 -3.67 -14.06 -5.58
CA LEU A 24 -4.43 -12.83 -5.41
C LEU A 24 -4.31 -11.94 -6.65
N TYR A 25 -5.45 -11.49 -7.17
CA TYR A 25 -5.51 -10.47 -8.21
C TYR A 25 -6.34 -9.30 -7.74
N GLN A 26 -5.87 -8.06 -7.98
CA GLN A 26 -6.45 -6.87 -7.38
C GLN A 26 -6.80 -5.80 -8.41
N PHE A 27 -7.97 -5.18 -8.26
CA PHE A 27 -8.23 -3.91 -8.94
C PHE A 27 -7.33 -2.82 -8.37
N HIS A 28 -6.56 -2.16 -9.21
CA HIS A 28 -5.61 -1.14 -8.81
C HIS A 28 -6.24 0.26 -8.80
N ASN A 29 -6.61 0.75 -7.62
CA ASN A 29 -7.10 2.12 -7.36
C ASN A 29 -8.15 2.61 -8.36
N PRO A 30 -9.24 1.84 -8.59
CA PRO A 30 -10.27 2.23 -9.55
C PRO A 30 -11.00 3.51 -9.10
N LYS A 31 -11.64 4.21 -10.04
CA LYS A 31 -12.38 5.46 -9.76
C LYS A 31 -13.63 5.23 -8.92
N THR A 32 -14.21 4.06 -9.02
CA THR A 32 -15.38 3.57 -8.28
C THR A 32 -15.10 2.15 -7.81
N VAL A 33 -15.86 1.64 -6.86
CA VAL A 33 -15.78 0.24 -6.42
C VAL A 33 -16.48 -0.64 -7.47
N PRO A 34 -15.75 -1.49 -8.25
CA PRO A 34 -16.38 -2.40 -9.21
C PRO A 34 -17.31 -3.38 -8.49
N LYS A 35 -18.46 -3.67 -9.09
CA LYS A 35 -19.49 -4.55 -8.51
C LYS A 35 -20.33 -5.21 -9.60
N LEU A 36 -21.03 -6.27 -9.24
CA LEU A 36 -21.95 -6.95 -10.14
C LEU A 36 -22.99 -5.98 -10.73
N GLY A 37 -23.18 -6.07 -12.04
CA GLY A 37 -24.17 -5.30 -12.79
C GLY A 37 -23.81 -3.82 -12.96
N ASP A 38 -22.57 -3.42 -12.73
CA ASP A 38 -22.12 -2.09 -13.11
C ASP A 38 -21.82 -2.01 -14.62
N GLU A 39 -21.75 -0.79 -15.16
CA GLU A 39 -21.58 -0.56 -16.59
C GLU A 39 -20.23 -1.05 -17.14
N THR A 40 -19.27 -1.36 -16.26
CA THR A 40 -17.91 -1.74 -16.69
C THR A 40 -17.78 -3.22 -16.99
N GLY A 41 -18.56 -4.09 -16.35
CA GLY A 41 -18.45 -5.56 -16.44
C GLY A 41 -17.14 -6.11 -15.86
N LEU A 42 -16.34 -5.28 -15.19
CA LEU A 42 -15.01 -5.68 -14.70
C LEU A 42 -15.09 -6.67 -13.54
N TYR A 43 -16.11 -6.54 -12.67
CA TYR A 43 -16.26 -7.47 -11.56
C TYR A 43 -16.71 -8.85 -12.04
N GLU A 44 -17.58 -8.92 -13.07
CA GLU A 44 -17.96 -10.15 -13.75
C GLU A 44 -16.74 -10.84 -14.38
N ALA A 45 -15.87 -10.09 -15.07
CA ALA A 45 -14.65 -10.63 -15.65
C ALA A 45 -13.69 -11.20 -14.55
N MET A 46 -13.63 -10.53 -13.39
CA MET A 46 -12.86 -11.02 -12.26
C MET A 46 -13.42 -12.34 -11.70
N LEU A 47 -14.74 -12.47 -11.62
CA LEU A 47 -15.40 -13.71 -11.20
C LEU A 47 -15.17 -14.84 -12.25
N GLU A 48 -15.27 -14.53 -13.54
CA GLU A 48 -14.99 -15.49 -14.61
C GLU A 48 -13.54 -16.00 -14.53
N ALA A 49 -12.57 -15.11 -14.30
CA ALA A 49 -11.17 -15.48 -14.12
C ALA A 49 -10.96 -16.40 -12.88
N LYS A 50 -11.73 -16.16 -11.81
CA LYS A 50 -11.73 -17.01 -10.61
C LYS A 50 -12.35 -18.39 -10.91
N ASP A 51 -13.48 -18.43 -11.59
CA ASP A 51 -14.15 -19.67 -11.98
C ASP A 51 -13.29 -20.53 -12.94
N ASN A 52 -12.53 -19.87 -13.81
CA ASN A 52 -11.55 -20.51 -14.70
C ASN A 52 -10.28 -20.98 -13.98
N GLY A 53 -10.12 -20.70 -12.69
CA GLY A 53 -8.95 -21.06 -11.89
C GLY A 53 -7.69 -20.25 -12.20
N GLN A 54 -7.83 -19.13 -12.92
CA GLN A 54 -6.70 -18.24 -13.23
C GLN A 54 -6.34 -17.33 -12.04
N ILE A 55 -7.30 -17.10 -11.13
CA ILE A 55 -7.07 -16.39 -9.86
C ILE A 55 -7.78 -17.11 -8.72
N ASN A 56 -7.20 -17.07 -7.51
CA ASN A 56 -7.80 -17.72 -6.34
C ASN A 56 -8.60 -16.73 -5.48
N HIS A 57 -8.08 -15.51 -5.29
CA HIS A 57 -8.67 -14.48 -4.43
C HIS A 57 -8.79 -13.15 -5.14
N ILE A 58 -9.85 -12.41 -4.81
CA ILE A 58 -10.16 -11.10 -5.39
C ILE A 58 -9.86 -10.01 -4.37
N GLY A 59 -9.00 -9.06 -4.74
CA GLY A 59 -8.67 -7.92 -3.90
C GLY A 59 -8.91 -6.59 -4.59
N ILE A 60 -8.74 -5.51 -3.82
CA ILE A 60 -8.84 -4.15 -4.31
C ILE A 60 -7.85 -3.24 -3.60
N THR A 61 -7.34 -2.23 -4.31
CA THR A 61 -6.43 -1.24 -3.72
C THR A 61 -7.04 0.14 -3.75
N PHE A 62 -6.83 0.92 -2.73
CA PHE A 62 -7.26 2.32 -2.68
C PHE A 62 -6.26 3.20 -1.93
N HIS A 63 -6.31 4.51 -2.24
CA HIS A 63 -5.70 5.58 -1.46
C HIS A 63 -6.74 6.48 -0.79
N LYS A 64 -8.01 6.37 -1.21
CA LYS A 64 -9.12 7.21 -0.74
C LYS A 64 -9.94 6.45 0.29
N TYR A 65 -9.99 6.99 1.51
CA TYR A 65 -10.70 6.40 2.65
C TYR A 65 -12.16 6.02 2.32
N SER A 66 -12.91 6.93 1.70
CA SER A 66 -14.32 6.67 1.39
C SER A 66 -14.56 5.49 0.43
N LEU A 67 -13.66 5.29 -0.55
CA LEU A 67 -13.73 4.16 -1.48
C LEU A 67 -13.26 2.86 -0.82
N ALA A 68 -12.22 2.92 0.01
CA ALA A 68 -11.75 1.78 0.79
C ALA A 68 -12.87 1.28 1.73
N LYS A 69 -13.51 2.18 2.46
CA LYS A 69 -14.65 1.85 3.33
C LYS A 69 -15.81 1.23 2.55
N GLN A 70 -16.17 1.84 1.41
CA GLN A 70 -17.21 1.30 0.52
C GLN A 70 -16.87 -0.11 0.01
N ALA A 71 -15.59 -0.38 -0.31
CA ALA A 71 -15.17 -1.71 -0.75
C ALA A 71 -15.32 -2.75 0.36
N ILE A 72 -14.93 -2.43 1.60
CA ILE A 72 -15.14 -3.32 2.76
C ILE A 72 -16.63 -3.59 2.96
N GLU A 73 -17.46 -2.53 3.00
CA GLU A 73 -18.89 -2.62 3.23
C GLU A 73 -19.64 -3.38 2.11
N SER A 74 -19.07 -3.45 0.91
CA SER A 74 -19.67 -4.19 -0.20
C SER A 74 -19.65 -5.71 -0.01
N GLY A 75 -18.72 -6.24 0.78
CA GLY A 75 -18.51 -7.69 0.96
C GLY A 75 -18.06 -8.44 -0.29
N LEU A 76 -17.60 -7.73 -1.34
CA LEU A 76 -17.23 -8.31 -2.62
C LEU A 76 -15.76 -8.71 -2.73
N TYR A 77 -14.91 -8.24 -1.81
CA TYR A 77 -13.46 -8.38 -1.88
C TYR A 77 -12.92 -9.14 -0.68
N GLU A 78 -11.91 -9.95 -0.92
CA GLU A 78 -11.24 -10.76 0.11
C GLU A 78 -10.07 -10.01 0.75
N THR A 79 -9.50 -9.01 0.02
CA THR A 79 -8.42 -8.17 0.56
C THR A 79 -8.60 -6.71 0.19
N LEU A 80 -8.20 -5.81 1.10
CA LEU A 80 -8.01 -4.39 0.85
C LEU A 80 -6.52 -4.06 0.96
N GLN A 81 -5.94 -3.45 -0.08
CA GLN A 81 -4.61 -2.86 0.01
C GLN A 81 -4.72 -1.35 0.17
N TYR A 82 -4.17 -0.83 1.27
CA TYR A 82 -4.26 0.59 1.63
C TYR A 82 -2.96 1.10 2.30
N PRO A 83 -2.59 2.40 2.16
CA PRO A 83 -1.43 2.95 2.87
C PRO A 83 -1.61 2.84 4.38
N PHE A 84 -0.67 2.15 5.06
CA PHE A 84 -0.71 1.97 6.50
C PHE A 84 0.70 1.89 7.08
N SER A 85 0.96 2.65 8.12
CA SER A 85 2.23 2.68 8.87
C SER A 85 1.98 3.27 10.26
N TYR A 86 2.96 3.32 11.12
CA TYR A 86 2.79 3.97 12.43
C TYR A 86 2.58 5.50 12.37
N LEU A 87 2.70 6.10 11.16
CA LEU A 87 2.36 7.51 10.91
C LEU A 87 0.89 7.71 10.50
N THR A 88 0.08 6.65 10.46
CA THR A 88 -1.33 6.73 10.09
C THR A 88 -2.19 7.26 11.24
N GLY A 89 -3.34 7.84 10.88
CA GLY A 89 -4.30 8.38 11.83
C GLY A 89 -5.44 7.40 12.17
N GLU A 90 -6.44 7.91 12.87
CA GLU A 90 -7.60 7.13 13.32
C GLU A 90 -8.41 6.50 12.17
N LYS A 91 -8.50 7.18 11.03
CA LYS A 91 -9.24 6.68 9.85
C LYS A 91 -8.66 5.39 9.29
N GLU A 92 -7.35 5.30 9.23
CA GLU A 92 -6.67 4.10 8.75
C GLU A 92 -6.82 2.95 9.75
N LEU A 93 -6.75 3.25 11.05
CA LEU A 93 -7.02 2.26 12.12
C LEU A 93 -8.47 1.76 12.06
N GLU A 94 -9.44 2.64 11.74
CA GLU A 94 -10.83 2.24 11.51
C GLU A 94 -10.94 1.26 10.34
N LEU A 95 -10.25 1.49 9.21
CA LEU A 95 -10.25 0.55 8.07
C LEU A 95 -9.69 -0.82 8.44
N VAL A 96 -8.58 -0.85 9.19
CA VAL A 96 -7.98 -2.11 9.68
C VAL A 96 -8.99 -2.88 10.54
N LYS A 97 -9.66 -2.17 11.45
CA LYS A 97 -10.68 -2.77 12.32
C LYS A 97 -11.88 -3.28 11.52
N LEU A 98 -12.37 -2.52 10.56
CA LEU A 98 -13.48 -2.95 9.69
C LEU A 98 -13.11 -4.20 8.88
N CYS A 99 -11.88 -4.28 8.36
CA CYS A 99 -11.41 -5.47 7.68
C CYS A 99 -11.36 -6.69 8.63
N GLU A 100 -10.88 -6.50 9.88
CA GLU A 100 -10.89 -7.56 10.89
C GLU A 100 -12.32 -8.05 11.19
N ASP A 101 -13.26 -7.11 11.37
CA ASP A 101 -14.67 -7.42 11.70
C ASP A 101 -15.41 -8.12 10.54
N THR A 102 -14.95 -7.99 9.30
CA THR A 102 -15.53 -8.60 8.10
C THR A 102 -14.74 -9.78 7.54
N ASP A 103 -13.73 -10.27 8.26
CA ASP A 103 -12.81 -11.35 7.83
C ASP A 103 -12.11 -11.03 6.49
N MET A 104 -11.79 -9.77 6.27
CA MET A 104 -11.09 -9.26 5.10
C MET A 104 -9.61 -9.06 5.40
N GLY A 105 -8.71 -9.57 4.55
CA GLY A 105 -7.28 -9.34 4.70
C GLY A 105 -6.92 -7.87 4.42
N PHE A 106 -6.06 -7.28 5.25
CA PHE A 106 -5.56 -5.92 5.04
C PHE A 106 -4.09 -5.96 4.60
N ILE A 107 -3.79 -5.44 3.40
CA ILE A 107 -2.43 -5.35 2.89
C ILE A 107 -1.92 -3.92 3.08
N ALA A 108 -0.96 -3.77 4.00
CA ALA A 108 -0.40 -2.47 4.36
C ALA A 108 0.67 -2.04 3.36
N MET A 109 0.29 -1.23 2.35
CA MET A 109 1.29 -0.61 1.48
C MET A 109 1.91 0.62 2.15
N LYS A 110 3.11 0.97 1.72
CA LYS A 110 3.89 2.10 2.29
C LYS A 110 4.15 1.94 3.79
N ALA A 111 4.38 0.72 4.25
CA ALA A 111 4.65 0.40 5.64
C ALA A 111 5.86 1.17 6.22
N MET A 112 6.81 1.59 5.37
CA MET A 112 7.92 2.49 5.70
C MET A 112 7.62 3.96 5.39
N GLY A 113 6.35 4.38 5.36
CA GLY A 113 5.95 5.77 5.11
C GLY A 113 6.37 6.32 3.74
N GLY A 114 6.64 5.43 2.75
CA GLY A 114 7.19 5.81 1.45
C GLY A 114 8.64 6.31 1.57
N GLY A 115 9.43 5.70 2.43
CA GLY A 115 10.84 6.00 2.70
C GLY A 115 11.08 7.06 3.76
N LEU A 116 10.04 7.62 4.37
CA LEU A 116 10.19 8.62 5.45
C LEU A 116 10.52 7.98 6.82
N ILE A 117 10.05 6.75 7.04
CA ILE A 117 10.38 5.96 8.23
C ILE A 117 11.74 5.31 8.01
N LYS A 118 12.66 5.50 8.95
CA LYS A 118 14.01 4.92 8.92
C LYS A 118 14.18 3.74 9.88
N ASN A 119 13.40 3.69 10.96
CA ASN A 119 13.46 2.62 11.94
C ASN A 119 12.58 1.44 11.49
N SER A 120 13.17 0.52 10.71
CA SER A 120 12.52 -0.69 10.21
C SER A 120 12.00 -1.58 11.34
N LYS A 121 12.78 -1.68 12.44
CA LYS A 121 12.40 -2.48 13.61
C LYS A 121 11.15 -1.92 14.31
N ALA A 122 11.05 -0.60 14.43
CA ALA A 122 9.85 0.05 14.98
C ALA A 122 8.62 -0.18 14.09
N SER A 123 8.81 -0.07 12.76
CA SER A 123 7.74 -0.34 11.80
C SER A 123 7.29 -1.81 11.83
N TYR A 124 8.25 -2.74 11.89
CA TYR A 124 7.96 -4.16 12.00
C TYR A 124 7.19 -4.47 13.29
N ALA A 125 7.69 -4.00 14.44
CA ALA A 125 7.04 -4.19 15.74
C ALA A 125 5.62 -3.60 15.79
N PHE A 126 5.39 -2.45 15.15
CA PHE A 126 4.07 -1.84 15.05
C PHE A 126 3.09 -2.72 14.26
N MET A 127 3.54 -3.32 13.15
CA MET A 127 2.69 -4.18 12.32
C MET A 127 2.32 -5.51 13.01
N GLU A 128 3.20 -6.04 13.87
CA GLU A 128 2.96 -7.27 14.65
C GLU A 128 1.76 -7.18 15.61
N ASP A 129 1.30 -5.97 15.95
CA ASP A 129 0.14 -5.78 16.81
C ASP A 129 -1.20 -6.03 16.07
N PHE A 130 -1.18 -6.19 14.74
CA PHE A 130 -2.38 -6.36 13.91
C PHE A 130 -2.41 -7.76 13.28
N LYS A 131 -3.39 -8.57 13.64
CA LYS A 131 -3.49 -9.98 13.20
C LYS A 131 -3.87 -10.14 11.72
N ASN A 132 -4.66 -9.21 11.19
CA ASN A 132 -5.18 -9.25 9.82
C ASN A 132 -4.40 -8.35 8.86
N VAL A 133 -3.25 -7.81 9.27
CA VAL A 133 -2.43 -6.89 8.46
C VAL A 133 -1.20 -7.60 7.93
N LEU A 134 -1.05 -7.60 6.61
CA LEU A 134 0.16 -8.05 5.90
C LEU A 134 0.92 -6.82 5.37
N PRO A 135 2.09 -6.46 5.94
CA PRO A 135 2.86 -5.33 5.44
C PRO A 135 3.61 -5.66 4.15
N ILE A 136 3.65 -4.69 3.23
CA ILE A 136 4.54 -4.71 2.06
C ILE A 136 5.71 -3.76 2.36
N TRP A 137 6.90 -4.34 2.46
CA TRP A 137 8.12 -3.60 2.70
C TRP A 137 8.74 -3.11 1.38
N GLY A 138 8.99 -1.81 1.27
CA GLY A 138 9.73 -1.25 0.14
C GLY A 138 11.23 -1.49 0.33
N ILE A 139 11.79 -2.45 -0.40
CA ILE A 139 13.18 -2.88 -0.31
C ILE A 139 13.91 -2.44 -1.58
N GLN A 140 15.00 -1.70 -1.45
CA GLN A 140 15.83 -1.21 -2.56
C GLN A 140 17.26 -1.80 -2.55
N LYS A 141 17.70 -2.30 -1.38
CA LYS A 141 19.06 -2.83 -1.19
C LYS A 141 18.98 -4.21 -0.54
N GLU A 142 19.95 -5.05 -0.85
CA GLU A 142 20.09 -6.39 -0.26
C GLU A 142 20.22 -6.32 1.28
N SER A 143 20.93 -5.32 1.80
CA SER A 143 21.06 -5.10 3.24
C SER A 143 19.72 -4.80 3.94
N GLU A 144 18.78 -4.16 3.26
CA GLU A 144 17.44 -3.92 3.78
C GLU A 144 16.63 -5.23 3.81
N LEU A 145 16.80 -6.07 2.78
CA LEU A 145 16.20 -7.40 2.77
C LEU A 145 16.73 -8.26 3.92
N ASP A 146 18.05 -8.31 4.10
CA ASP A 146 18.69 -9.04 5.19
C ASP A 146 18.20 -8.56 6.55
N GLU A 147 18.01 -7.25 6.72
CA GLU A 147 17.48 -6.66 7.93
C GLU A 147 16.05 -7.17 8.24
N PHE A 148 15.12 -7.12 7.26
CA PHE A 148 13.76 -7.63 7.45
C PHE A 148 13.74 -9.15 7.65
N LEU A 149 14.55 -9.90 6.91
CA LEU A 149 14.69 -11.36 7.12
C LEU A 149 15.21 -11.68 8.52
N SER A 150 16.06 -10.81 9.11
CA SER A 150 16.54 -11.00 10.47
C SER A 150 15.45 -10.90 11.53
N TYR A 151 14.31 -10.33 11.21
CA TYR A 151 13.13 -10.21 12.10
C TYR A 151 12.24 -11.45 12.04
N GLN A 152 12.32 -12.25 10.97
CA GLN A 152 11.55 -13.47 10.85
C GLN A 152 11.79 -14.40 12.04
N ASN A 153 10.74 -15.06 12.49
CA ASN A 153 10.77 -15.97 13.63
C ASN A 153 11.17 -15.32 14.98
N LYS A 154 11.15 -13.97 15.04
CA LYS A 154 11.36 -13.25 16.30
C LYS A 154 10.09 -12.44 16.62
N THR A 155 9.59 -12.60 17.83
CA THR A 155 8.55 -11.70 18.33
C THR A 155 9.19 -10.39 18.73
N ILE A 156 9.04 -9.37 17.88
CA ILE A 156 9.54 -8.01 18.15
C ILE A 156 8.38 -7.20 18.67
N LYS A 157 8.38 -6.93 19.98
CA LYS A 157 7.36 -6.10 20.61
C LYS A 157 7.79 -4.63 20.69
N LEU A 158 6.82 -3.74 20.64
CA LEU A 158 7.03 -2.34 20.91
C LEU A 158 7.48 -2.15 22.37
N ASP A 159 8.76 -1.82 22.57
CA ASP A 159 9.30 -1.41 23.85
C ASP A 159 9.31 0.12 23.99
N SER A 160 9.69 0.61 25.16
CA SER A 160 9.72 2.05 25.45
C SER A 160 10.67 2.85 24.55
N THR A 161 11.70 2.20 23.99
CA THR A 161 12.65 2.84 23.07
C THR A 161 12.02 2.99 21.69
N LEU A 162 11.44 1.92 21.16
CA LEU A 162 10.74 1.95 19.86
C LEU A 162 9.54 2.90 19.88
N ILE A 163 8.81 2.95 21.00
CA ILE A 163 7.69 3.90 21.16
C ILE A 163 8.20 5.35 21.10
N LYS A 164 9.30 5.68 21.77
CA LYS A 164 9.89 7.03 21.70
C LYS A 164 10.36 7.38 20.29
N ASP A 165 10.93 6.43 19.55
CA ASP A 165 11.33 6.65 18.17
C ASP A 165 10.10 6.93 17.27
N ILE A 166 9.00 6.21 17.47
CA ILE A 166 7.74 6.45 16.78
C ILE A 166 7.16 7.82 17.11
N GLU A 167 7.15 8.20 18.40
CA GLU A 167 6.68 9.52 18.85
C GLU A 167 7.49 10.65 18.23
N LYS A 168 8.83 10.51 18.24
CA LYS A 168 9.72 11.46 17.58
C LYS A 168 9.44 11.59 16.09
N ASP A 169 9.26 10.48 15.39
CA ASP A 169 8.91 10.50 13.96
C ASP A 169 7.56 11.16 13.70
N LYS A 170 6.56 10.93 14.55
CA LYS A 170 5.26 11.60 14.48
C LYS A 170 5.38 13.10 14.71
N GLU A 171 6.18 13.55 15.68
CA GLU A 171 6.44 14.96 15.92
C GLU A 171 7.17 15.64 14.75
N GLU A 172 8.19 15.00 14.20
CA GLU A 172 8.98 15.55 13.09
C GLU A 172 8.23 15.61 11.76
N LEU A 173 7.43 14.59 11.46
CA LEU A 173 6.72 14.47 10.20
C LEU A 173 5.36 15.18 10.25
N GLY A 174 4.77 15.26 11.44
CA GLY A 174 3.46 15.87 11.65
C GLY A 174 2.33 15.15 10.90
N ASP A 175 1.11 15.65 11.05
CA ASP A 175 -0.07 15.09 10.39
C ASP A 175 -0.22 15.56 8.93
N ASN A 176 0.55 16.57 8.50
CA ASN A 176 0.35 17.32 7.26
C ASN A 176 1.39 17.05 6.17
N PHE A 177 2.04 15.89 6.15
CA PHE A 177 2.93 15.58 5.04
C PHE A 177 2.19 14.93 3.86
N CYS A 178 2.69 15.18 2.64
CA CYS A 178 2.14 14.58 1.43
C CYS A 178 2.32 13.06 1.44
N ARG A 179 1.22 12.30 1.41
CA ARG A 179 1.23 10.82 1.39
C ARG A 179 1.39 10.22 -0.01
N GLY A 180 1.49 11.06 -1.06
CA GLY A 180 1.69 10.63 -2.44
C GLY A 180 0.49 9.89 -3.02
N CYS A 181 -0.73 10.27 -2.63
CA CYS A 181 -1.97 9.63 -3.13
C CYS A 181 -2.36 10.03 -4.55
N GLY A 182 -1.77 11.13 -5.11
CA GLY A 182 -2.02 11.56 -6.47
C GLY A 182 -3.33 12.32 -6.72
N TYR A 183 -4.19 12.55 -5.70
CA TYR A 183 -5.51 13.19 -5.90
C TYR A 183 -5.45 14.66 -6.31
N CYS A 184 -4.31 15.31 -6.11
CA CYS A 184 -4.06 16.67 -6.57
C CYS A 184 -3.52 16.74 -8.01
N LEU A 185 -3.34 15.61 -8.68
CA LEU A 185 -2.82 15.50 -10.04
C LEU A 185 -3.95 15.15 -11.05
N PRO A 186 -3.84 15.65 -12.30
CA PRO A 186 -2.84 16.58 -12.77
C PRO A 186 -3.05 17.99 -12.18
N CYS A 187 -1.97 18.64 -11.75
CA CYS A 187 -2.02 20.02 -11.31
C CYS A 187 -2.28 20.94 -12.50
N ARG A 188 -3.21 21.88 -12.38
CA ARG A 188 -3.53 22.84 -13.46
C ARG A 188 -2.36 23.75 -13.81
N GLU A 189 -1.48 24.03 -12.83
CA GLU A 189 -0.29 24.85 -12.97
C GLU A 189 0.97 24.03 -13.29
N GLY A 190 0.85 22.74 -13.58
CA GLY A 190 1.98 21.85 -13.90
C GLY A 190 2.95 21.59 -12.75
N ILE A 191 2.53 21.82 -11.49
CA ILE A 191 3.40 21.64 -10.33
C ILE A 191 3.45 20.14 -9.97
N GLU A 192 4.65 19.61 -9.82
CA GLU A 192 4.93 18.30 -9.21
C GLU A 192 4.67 18.35 -7.70
N ILE A 193 3.38 18.38 -7.31
CA ILE A 193 2.94 18.61 -5.93
C ILE A 193 3.55 17.62 -4.95
N PHE A 194 3.68 16.36 -5.35
CA PHE A 194 4.29 15.32 -4.50
C PHE A 194 5.73 15.67 -4.15
N SER A 195 6.54 15.99 -5.15
CA SER A 195 7.95 16.35 -5.00
C SER A 195 8.11 17.65 -4.21
N ALA A 196 7.34 18.68 -4.56
CA ALA A 196 7.38 19.97 -3.87
C ALA A 196 7.00 19.85 -2.38
N ALA A 197 5.93 19.12 -2.08
CA ALA A 197 5.44 18.96 -0.71
C ALA A 197 6.36 18.09 0.18
N ARG A 198 7.18 17.22 -0.42
CA ARG A 198 8.11 16.34 0.30
C ARG A 198 9.56 16.82 0.30
N MET A 199 9.90 17.81 -0.50
CA MET A 199 11.30 18.23 -0.68
C MET A 199 12.01 18.51 0.65
N SER A 200 11.40 19.24 1.58
CA SER A 200 12.00 19.54 2.88
C SER A 200 12.20 18.29 3.76
N LEU A 201 11.34 17.28 3.60
CA LEU A 201 11.47 16.00 4.30
C LEU A 201 12.56 15.14 3.68
N TRP A 202 12.67 15.15 2.36
CA TRP A 202 13.72 14.44 1.65
C TRP A 202 15.10 14.98 2.01
N ILE A 203 15.30 16.30 1.98
CA ILE A 203 16.57 16.93 2.36
C ILE A 203 17.01 16.54 3.77
N ARG A 204 16.06 16.36 4.69
CA ARG A 204 16.37 16.02 6.09
C ARG A 204 16.54 14.52 6.33
N ARG A 205 15.88 13.68 5.56
CA ARG A 205 15.75 12.24 5.85
C ARG A 205 16.41 11.32 4.83
N PHE A 206 16.61 11.76 3.60
CA PHE A 206 17.29 10.95 2.59
C PHE A 206 18.80 11.19 2.60
N PRO A 207 19.62 10.20 2.21
CA PRO A 207 21.05 10.41 2.01
C PRO A 207 21.27 11.53 0.98
N THR A 208 22.13 12.47 1.30
CA THR A 208 22.38 13.66 0.45
C THR A 208 23.05 13.30 -0.87
N GLU A 209 23.91 12.26 -0.86
CA GLU A 209 24.67 11.86 -2.05
C GLU A 209 23.85 11.51 -3.29
N PRO A 210 22.77 10.68 -3.22
CA PRO A 210 21.93 10.44 -4.39
C PRO A 210 21.21 11.70 -4.88
N CYS A 211 20.80 12.58 -3.97
CA CYS A 211 20.07 13.82 -4.33
C CYS A 211 20.97 14.87 -4.98
N LEU A 212 22.29 14.72 -4.89
CA LEU A 212 23.31 15.59 -5.51
C LEU A 212 23.95 14.95 -6.74
N SER A 213 23.54 13.74 -7.13
CA SER A 213 24.03 13.10 -8.35
C SER A 213 23.49 13.81 -9.60
N GLU A 214 24.28 13.82 -10.68
CA GLU A 214 23.88 14.44 -11.96
C GLU A 214 22.56 13.85 -12.49
N GLU A 215 22.29 12.58 -12.23
CA GLU A 215 21.08 11.84 -12.62
C GLU A 215 19.80 12.35 -11.97
N TYR A 216 19.89 13.07 -10.82
CA TYR A 216 18.76 13.69 -10.12
C TYR A 216 18.65 15.20 -10.34
N GLN A 217 19.59 15.80 -11.09
CA GLN A 217 19.60 17.24 -11.40
C GLN A 217 19.08 17.54 -12.81
N GLU A 218 18.82 16.54 -13.63
CA GLU A 218 18.12 16.62 -14.92
C GLU A 218 16.59 16.40 -14.73
#